data_1ca60e7bea32d8252edea9b7df6b0fdf
#
_entry.id   1ca60e7bea32d8252edea9b7df6b0fdf
#
_cell.length_a   1.000
_cell.length_b   1.000
_cell.length_c   1.000
_cell.angle_alpha   90.00
_cell.angle_beta   90.00
_cell.angle_gamma   90.00
#
_symmetry.space_group_name_H-M   'P 1'
#
loop_
_entity.id
_entity.type
_entity.pdbx_description
1 polymer ?
#
loop_
_entity_poly.entity_id
_entity_poly.type
_entity_poly.pdbx_seq_one_letter_code
_entity_poly.pdbx_strand_id
1 'polypeptide(L)'
;MAAVAKERPKSPRARLFVALDLPDELREGIAVWGREALADPAVRAVAQESLHITLAFLGHRYEKEVEGIAAAMRESAGPAPWVELLGPEQRPPRGRARLFALPALSPGAESLQAGVAQSLVEGGFYEPEKRPFWPHVTVARVRLEGRGSRRPAVVSEPPGRLPEGLSEARVCRRMTLYRSELKSTGARYVPVAQVELPG
;
A
#
# COMPACT_ATOMS: atom_id res chain seq x y z
N MET A 1 -45.95 3.62 -28.88
CA MET A 1 -45.26 4.38 -27.80
C MET A 1 -44.11 3.52 -27.31
N ALA A 2 -42.88 3.86 -27.71
CA ALA A 2 -41.70 3.10 -27.30
C ALA A 2 -41.26 3.58 -25.92
N ALA A 3 -41.14 2.67 -24.97
CA ALA A 3 -40.64 2.95 -23.64
C ALA A 3 -39.13 3.26 -23.71
N VAL A 4 -38.74 4.50 -23.44
CA VAL A 4 -37.36 4.92 -23.28
C VAL A 4 -36.83 4.25 -22.02
N ALA A 5 -35.97 3.24 -22.18
CA ALA A 5 -35.25 2.62 -21.09
C ALA A 5 -34.34 3.70 -20.46
N LYS A 6 -34.71 4.16 -19.27
CA LYS A 6 -33.93 5.10 -18.46
C LYS A 6 -32.65 4.37 -18.02
N GLU A 7 -31.55 4.62 -18.74
CA GLU A 7 -30.21 4.17 -18.30
C GLU A 7 -29.96 4.71 -16.88
N ARG A 8 -29.90 3.81 -15.91
CA ARG A 8 -29.47 4.19 -14.55
C ARG A 8 -28.00 4.61 -14.65
N PRO A 9 -27.63 5.82 -14.19
CA PRO A 9 -26.26 6.25 -14.19
C PRO A 9 -25.42 5.22 -13.41
N LYS A 10 -24.41 4.65 -14.07
CA LYS A 10 -23.47 3.75 -13.43
C LYS A 10 -22.79 4.52 -12.32
N SER A 11 -23.00 4.13 -11.05
CA SER A 11 -22.32 4.75 -9.92
C SER A 11 -20.82 4.75 -10.15
N PRO A 12 -20.11 5.87 -9.93
CA PRO A 12 -18.67 5.95 -10.15
C PRO A 12 -17.95 4.90 -9.31
N ARG A 13 -16.92 4.28 -9.90
CA ARG A 13 -16.08 3.30 -9.22
C ARG A 13 -14.71 3.89 -8.94
N ALA A 14 -14.19 3.64 -7.76
CA ALA A 14 -12.85 4.01 -7.35
C ALA A 14 -12.01 2.76 -7.03
N ARG A 15 -10.72 2.79 -7.35
CA ARG A 15 -9.80 1.75 -6.91
C ARG A 15 -9.37 2.05 -5.49
N LEU A 16 -9.74 1.19 -4.55
CA LEU A 16 -9.54 1.39 -3.13
C LEU A 16 -8.61 0.36 -2.52
N PHE A 17 -7.91 0.75 -1.45
CA PHE A 17 -7.14 -0.13 -0.58
C PHE A 17 -7.08 0.44 0.84
N VAL A 18 -6.94 -0.43 1.83
CA VAL A 18 -6.70 -0.06 3.22
C VAL A 18 -5.22 -0.20 3.51
N ALA A 19 -4.64 0.79 4.16
CA ALA A 19 -3.23 0.81 4.53
C ALA A 19 -3.04 1.24 5.99
N LEU A 20 -1.97 0.74 6.60
CA LEU A 20 -1.40 1.25 7.84
C LEU A 20 -0.42 2.36 7.49
N ASP A 21 -0.65 3.56 8.00
CA ASP A 21 0.20 4.72 7.78
C ASP A 21 1.45 4.63 8.65
N LEU A 22 2.60 4.90 8.04
CA LEU A 22 3.83 5.07 8.78
C LEU A 22 3.88 6.47 9.42
N PRO A 23 4.57 6.66 10.56
CA PRO A 23 4.87 7.97 11.10
C PRO A 23 5.58 8.86 10.09
N ASP A 24 5.32 10.16 10.13
CA ASP A 24 5.88 11.12 9.17
C ASP A 24 7.41 11.12 9.15
N GLU A 25 8.02 11.07 10.34
CA GLU A 25 9.48 11.00 10.51
C GLU A 25 10.08 9.74 9.84
N LEU A 26 9.40 8.59 9.96
CA LEU A 26 9.86 7.37 9.31
C LEU A 26 9.72 7.47 7.78
N ARG A 27 8.62 8.05 7.28
CA ARG A 27 8.43 8.28 5.83
C ARG A 27 9.48 9.24 5.27
N GLU A 28 9.79 10.30 6.00
CA GLU A 28 10.84 11.27 5.64
C GLU A 28 12.22 10.60 5.61
N GLY A 29 12.57 9.86 6.67
CA GLY A 29 13.82 9.11 6.72
C GLY A 29 14.00 8.12 5.58
N ILE A 30 12.95 7.36 5.24
CA ILE A 30 12.95 6.45 4.07
C ILE A 30 13.14 7.24 2.77
N ALA A 31 12.49 8.39 2.62
CA ALA A 31 12.62 9.21 1.42
C ALA A 31 14.02 9.82 1.28
N VAL A 32 14.66 10.21 2.40
CA VAL A 32 16.05 10.68 2.44
C VAL A 32 17.00 9.57 2.04
N TRP A 33 16.92 8.41 2.68
CA TRP A 33 17.72 7.23 2.34
C TRP A 33 17.54 6.84 0.86
N GLY A 34 16.30 6.87 0.38
CA GLY A 34 15.98 6.46 -0.98
C GLY A 34 16.60 7.33 -2.08
N ARG A 35 16.98 8.58 -1.79
CA ARG A 35 17.63 9.46 -2.79
C ARG A 35 18.97 8.90 -3.28
N GLU A 36 19.72 8.28 -2.39
CA GLU A 36 21.02 7.66 -2.71
C GLU A 36 20.87 6.16 -3.00
N ALA A 37 20.13 5.45 -2.15
CA ALA A 37 20.00 4.01 -2.22
C ALA A 37 19.18 3.51 -3.42
N LEU A 38 18.36 4.35 -4.05
CA LEU A 38 17.48 4.03 -5.19
C LEU A 38 17.89 4.82 -6.46
N ALA A 39 19.17 5.13 -6.61
CA ALA A 39 19.67 5.98 -7.68
C ALA A 39 19.79 5.28 -9.04
N ASP A 40 19.69 3.94 -9.11
CA ASP A 40 19.74 3.20 -10.39
C ASP A 40 18.69 3.74 -11.38
N PRO A 41 19.05 4.08 -12.63
CA PRO A 41 18.15 4.64 -13.63
C PRO A 41 16.94 3.75 -13.97
N ALA A 42 17.08 2.43 -13.80
CA ALA A 42 15.99 1.47 -13.99
C ALA A 42 14.96 1.53 -12.86
N VAL A 43 15.28 2.18 -11.75
CA VAL A 43 14.44 2.26 -10.56
C VAL A 43 13.67 3.58 -10.54
N ARG A 44 12.46 3.55 -10.02
CA ARG A 44 11.65 4.72 -9.68
C ARG A 44 11.25 4.63 -8.22
N ALA A 45 11.80 5.51 -7.40
CA ALA A 45 11.42 5.62 -5.99
C ALA A 45 9.91 5.93 -5.83
N VAL A 46 9.33 5.41 -4.77
CA VAL A 46 7.97 5.75 -4.34
C VAL A 46 8.03 7.09 -3.61
N ALA A 47 7.08 7.98 -3.90
CA ALA A 47 6.98 9.28 -3.25
C ALA A 47 6.70 9.12 -1.75
N GLN A 48 7.25 10.00 -0.94
CA GLN A 48 7.16 9.96 0.54
C GLN A 48 5.71 9.80 1.03
N GLU A 49 4.78 10.55 0.47
CA GLU A 49 3.35 10.50 0.80
C GLU A 49 2.66 9.19 0.43
N SER A 50 3.33 8.37 -0.38
CA SER A 50 2.83 7.06 -0.83
C SER A 50 3.45 5.88 -0.09
N LEU A 51 4.32 6.12 0.89
CA LEU A 51 4.94 5.07 1.71
C LEU A 51 3.96 4.61 2.79
N HIS A 52 3.58 3.34 2.76
CA HIS A 52 2.63 2.72 3.68
C HIS A 52 2.80 1.19 3.71
N ILE A 53 2.16 0.53 4.65
CA ILE A 53 1.96 -0.92 4.64
C ILE A 53 0.53 -1.19 4.19
N THR A 54 0.32 -1.89 3.07
CA THR A 54 -1.02 -2.24 2.60
C THR A 54 -1.60 -3.37 3.44
N LEU A 55 -2.78 -3.17 4.03
CA LEU A 55 -3.52 -4.18 4.78
C LEU A 55 -4.49 -4.98 3.90
N ALA A 56 -5.21 -4.32 2.98
CA ALA A 56 -6.15 -4.99 2.07
C ALA A 56 -6.30 -4.23 0.74
N PHE A 57 -6.18 -4.91 -0.39
CA PHE A 57 -6.52 -4.37 -1.71
C PHE A 57 -7.97 -4.68 -2.05
N LEU A 58 -8.85 -3.66 -2.08
CA LEU A 58 -10.28 -3.83 -2.35
C LEU A 58 -10.61 -3.83 -3.84
N GLY A 59 -9.68 -3.38 -4.69
CA GLY A 59 -9.91 -3.24 -6.12
C GLY A 59 -10.89 -2.11 -6.45
N HIS A 60 -11.71 -2.30 -7.50
CA HIS A 60 -12.69 -1.32 -7.91
C HIS A 60 -13.98 -1.46 -7.11
N ARG A 61 -14.30 -0.46 -6.29
CA ARG A 61 -15.50 -0.37 -5.45
C ARG A 61 -16.36 0.81 -5.86
N TYR A 62 -17.68 0.73 -5.60
CA TYR A 62 -18.57 1.86 -5.81
C TYR A 62 -18.36 2.91 -4.72
N GLU A 63 -18.46 4.19 -5.07
CA GLU A 63 -18.31 5.28 -4.08
C GLU A 63 -19.31 5.18 -2.92
N LYS A 64 -20.49 4.64 -3.15
CA LYS A 64 -21.50 4.39 -2.11
C LYS A 64 -21.06 3.35 -1.05
N GLU A 65 -20.06 2.52 -1.34
CA GLU A 65 -19.54 1.50 -0.42
C GLU A 65 -18.50 2.08 0.56
N VAL A 66 -18.00 3.29 0.30
CA VAL A 66 -16.94 3.93 1.11
C VAL A 66 -17.30 4.00 2.59
N GLU A 67 -18.53 4.41 2.92
CA GLU A 67 -18.93 4.52 4.32
C GLU A 67 -19.04 3.15 5.01
N GLY A 68 -19.55 2.14 4.31
CA GLY A 68 -19.56 0.76 4.83
C GLY A 68 -18.15 0.19 5.05
N ILE A 69 -17.22 0.47 4.13
CA ILE A 69 -15.82 0.08 4.27
C ILE A 69 -15.18 0.81 5.48
N ALA A 70 -15.45 2.12 5.63
CA ALA A 70 -14.95 2.89 6.76
C ALA A 70 -15.52 2.40 8.10
N ALA A 71 -16.78 1.97 8.13
CA ALA A 71 -17.38 1.36 9.32
C ALA A 71 -16.67 0.04 9.68
N ALA A 72 -16.46 -0.85 8.73
CA ALA A 72 -15.71 -2.10 8.94
C ALA A 72 -14.28 -1.85 9.45
N MET A 73 -13.61 -0.80 8.97
CA MET A 73 -12.30 -0.39 9.49
C MET A 73 -12.39 0.07 10.95
N ARG A 74 -13.40 0.86 11.32
CA ARG A 74 -13.59 1.30 12.71
C ARG A 74 -13.86 0.14 13.66
N GLU A 75 -14.68 -0.82 13.25
CA GLU A 75 -15.00 -2.02 14.03
C GLU A 75 -13.79 -2.91 14.27
N SER A 76 -12.88 -2.97 13.32
CA SER A 76 -11.65 -3.75 13.40
C SER A 76 -10.47 -3.00 14.02
N ALA A 77 -10.65 -1.74 14.45
CA ALA A 77 -9.58 -0.96 15.06
C ALA A 77 -9.12 -1.60 16.38
N GLY A 78 -7.87 -2.04 16.40
CA GLY A 78 -7.20 -2.59 17.57
C GLY A 78 -6.04 -1.70 18.03
N PRO A 79 -5.23 -2.15 19.01
CA PRO A 79 -4.07 -1.40 19.48
C PRO A 79 -3.14 -1.01 18.33
N ALA A 80 -2.58 0.21 18.41
CA ALA A 80 -1.63 0.71 17.43
C ALA A 80 -0.40 -0.19 17.36
N PRO A 81 -0.11 -0.83 16.21
CA PRO A 81 1.02 -1.74 16.10
C PRO A 81 2.33 -0.97 16.04
N TRP A 82 3.38 -1.55 16.61
CA TRP A 82 4.73 -1.16 16.29
C TRP A 82 5.21 -1.88 15.03
N VAL A 83 6.08 -1.24 14.30
CA VAL A 83 6.66 -1.72 13.03
C VAL A 83 8.18 -1.53 13.09
N GLU A 84 8.92 -2.59 12.84
CA GLU A 84 10.36 -2.60 12.64
C GLU A 84 10.66 -2.93 11.18
N LEU A 85 11.34 -2.02 10.46
CA LEU A 85 11.66 -2.22 9.05
C LEU A 85 12.96 -3.02 8.91
N LEU A 86 12.94 -3.99 8.02
CA LEU A 86 14.10 -4.80 7.66
C LEU A 86 14.78 -4.23 6.40
N GLY A 87 15.96 -4.76 6.08
CA GLY A 87 16.71 -4.37 4.90
C GLY A 87 15.94 -4.59 3.59
N PRO A 88 16.28 -3.85 2.51
CA PRO A 88 15.54 -3.89 1.27
C PRO A 88 15.61 -5.26 0.59
N GLU A 89 14.46 -5.72 0.10
CA GLU A 89 14.33 -6.95 -0.68
C GLU A 89 13.72 -6.67 -2.04
N GLN A 90 14.21 -7.38 -3.07
CA GLN A 90 13.54 -7.36 -4.37
C GLN A 90 12.34 -8.32 -4.42
N ARG A 91 11.35 -7.98 -5.23
CA ARG A 91 10.27 -8.88 -5.62
C ARG A 91 10.12 -8.96 -7.16
N PRO A 92 9.99 -10.16 -7.72
CA PRO A 92 10.13 -11.47 -7.07
C PRO A 92 11.56 -11.69 -6.52
N PRO A 93 11.74 -12.61 -5.54
CA PRO A 93 13.06 -12.81 -4.90
C PRO A 93 14.12 -13.41 -5.84
N ARG A 94 13.70 -13.94 -6.97
CA ARG A 94 14.58 -14.50 -8.02
C ARG A 94 14.24 -13.89 -9.37
N GLY A 95 15.24 -13.79 -10.24
CA GLY A 95 15.09 -13.20 -11.57
C GLY A 95 15.06 -11.67 -11.51
N ARG A 96 14.41 -11.05 -12.48
CA ARG A 96 14.35 -9.58 -12.58
C ARG A 96 13.43 -8.99 -11.55
N ALA A 97 13.92 -8.07 -10.78
CA ALA A 97 13.13 -7.29 -9.83
C ALA A 97 12.01 -6.52 -10.54
N ARG A 98 10.84 -6.46 -9.95
CA ARG A 98 9.72 -5.59 -10.35
C ARG A 98 9.54 -4.44 -9.38
N LEU A 99 9.92 -4.66 -8.13
CA LEU A 99 9.91 -3.66 -7.08
C LEU A 99 10.97 -4.00 -6.02
N PHE A 100 11.29 -3.00 -5.21
CA PHE A 100 12.01 -3.13 -3.96
C PHE A 100 11.10 -2.73 -2.81
N ALA A 101 11.15 -3.51 -1.74
CA ALA A 101 10.37 -3.28 -0.54
C ALA A 101 11.24 -3.44 0.71
N LEU A 102 10.84 -2.77 1.77
CA LEU A 102 11.33 -3.00 3.13
C LEU A 102 10.33 -3.92 3.82
N PRO A 103 10.64 -5.19 4.06
CA PRO A 103 9.82 -6.04 4.90
C PRO A 103 9.69 -5.43 6.29
N ALA A 104 8.60 -5.71 6.96
CA ALA A 104 8.36 -5.22 8.31
C ALA A 104 8.11 -6.39 9.27
N LEU A 105 8.75 -6.35 10.42
CA LEU A 105 8.43 -7.20 11.55
C LEU A 105 7.37 -6.47 12.38
N SER A 106 6.18 -7.04 12.50
CA SER A 106 5.08 -6.43 13.23
C SER A 106 3.94 -7.44 13.49
N PRO A 107 4.00 -8.23 14.56
CA PRO A 107 2.88 -9.12 14.92
C PRO A 107 1.56 -8.38 15.13
N GLY A 108 1.64 -7.13 15.62
CA GLY A 108 0.46 -6.27 15.77
C GLY A 108 -0.17 -5.88 14.43
N ALA A 109 0.64 -5.62 13.38
CA ALA A 109 0.10 -5.34 12.05
C ALA A 109 -0.50 -6.59 11.39
N GLU A 110 0.03 -7.78 11.68
CA GLU A 110 -0.56 -9.05 11.23
C GLU A 110 -1.94 -9.27 11.88
N SER A 111 -2.05 -9.04 13.19
CA SER A 111 -3.32 -9.12 13.91
C SER A 111 -4.32 -8.08 13.43
N LEU A 112 -3.89 -6.83 13.22
CA LEU A 112 -4.73 -5.76 12.68
C LEU A 112 -5.22 -6.12 11.27
N GLN A 113 -4.34 -6.61 10.40
CA GLN A 113 -4.69 -7.03 9.05
C GLN A 113 -5.74 -8.15 9.06
N ALA A 114 -5.59 -9.14 9.93
CA ALA A 114 -6.55 -10.23 10.05
C ALA A 114 -7.93 -9.73 10.47
N GLY A 115 -8.02 -8.83 11.47
CA GLY A 115 -9.27 -8.20 11.90
C GLY A 115 -9.92 -7.36 10.80
N VAL A 116 -9.13 -6.52 10.14
CA VAL A 116 -9.59 -5.70 9.00
C VAL A 116 -10.10 -6.58 7.86
N ALA A 117 -9.36 -7.62 7.51
CA ALA A 117 -9.77 -8.55 6.45
C ALA A 117 -11.08 -9.25 6.79
N GLN A 118 -11.26 -9.70 8.02
CA GLN A 118 -12.48 -10.34 8.48
C GLN A 118 -13.68 -9.40 8.38
N SER A 119 -13.61 -8.20 8.97
CA SER A 119 -14.71 -7.22 8.95
C SER A 119 -15.07 -6.81 7.52
N LEU A 120 -14.08 -6.66 6.65
CA LEU A 120 -14.30 -6.33 5.23
C LEU A 120 -14.94 -7.48 4.45
N VAL A 121 -14.65 -8.74 4.79
CA VAL A 121 -15.30 -9.94 4.20
C VAL A 121 -16.75 -10.02 4.67
N GLU A 122 -17.00 -9.85 5.95
CA GLU A 122 -18.35 -9.85 6.53
C GLU A 122 -19.23 -8.75 5.92
N GLY A 123 -18.65 -7.59 5.64
CA GLY A 123 -19.31 -6.49 4.92
C GLY A 123 -19.48 -6.70 3.41
N GLY A 124 -18.92 -7.77 2.84
CA GLY A 124 -18.96 -8.04 1.39
C GLY A 124 -18.05 -7.13 0.56
N PHE A 125 -17.08 -6.47 1.19
CA PHE A 125 -16.19 -5.51 0.53
C PHE A 125 -14.84 -6.10 0.12
N TYR A 126 -14.50 -7.30 0.54
CA TYR A 126 -13.19 -7.89 0.32
C TYR A 126 -13.26 -9.39 0.06
N GLU A 127 -12.42 -9.87 -0.81
CA GLU A 127 -12.12 -11.29 -1.00
C GLU A 127 -10.66 -11.50 -0.60
N PRO A 128 -10.38 -12.36 0.40
CA PRO A 128 -9.02 -12.57 0.90
C PRO A 128 -8.06 -13.06 -0.19
N GLU A 129 -6.85 -12.52 -0.17
CA GLU A 129 -5.80 -13.00 -1.04
C GLU A 129 -5.38 -14.43 -0.66
N LYS A 130 -5.05 -15.25 -1.67
CA LYS A 130 -4.55 -16.62 -1.45
C LYS A 130 -3.16 -16.67 -0.82
N ARG A 131 -2.43 -15.56 -0.88
CA ARG A 131 -1.07 -15.46 -0.32
C ARG A 131 -1.15 -15.02 1.13
N PRO A 132 -0.27 -15.55 1.99
CA PRO A 132 -0.13 -15.04 3.34
C PRO A 132 0.16 -13.52 3.32
N PHE A 133 -0.34 -12.82 4.32
CA PHE A 133 -0.01 -11.41 4.51
C PHE A 133 1.49 -11.26 4.71
N TRP A 134 2.06 -10.33 3.99
CA TRP A 134 3.47 -9.97 4.08
C TRP A 134 3.57 -8.48 4.33
N PRO A 135 3.75 -8.07 5.60
CA PRO A 135 3.88 -6.66 5.94
C PRO A 135 5.15 -6.10 5.31
N HIS A 136 5.00 -5.05 4.49
CA HIS A 136 6.12 -4.41 3.82
C HIS A 136 5.79 -3.00 3.36
N VAL A 137 6.81 -2.18 3.21
CA VAL A 137 6.74 -0.87 2.56
C VAL A 137 7.37 -0.96 1.18
N THR A 138 6.61 -0.74 0.12
CA THR A 138 7.19 -0.63 -1.24
C THR A 138 7.92 0.70 -1.35
N VAL A 139 9.24 0.66 -1.55
CA VAL A 139 10.07 1.87 -1.65
C VAL A 139 10.44 2.24 -3.09
N ALA A 140 10.39 1.26 -4.01
CA ALA A 140 10.67 1.53 -5.41
C ALA A 140 10.00 0.53 -6.35
N ARG A 141 9.79 0.96 -7.59
CA ARG A 141 9.33 0.11 -8.69
C ARG A 141 10.34 0.14 -9.82
N VAL A 142 10.58 -1.02 -10.43
CA VAL A 142 11.48 -1.12 -11.58
C VAL A 142 10.72 -0.72 -12.86
N ARG A 143 11.35 0.11 -13.68
CA ARG A 143 10.83 0.53 -14.99
C ARG A 143 10.77 -0.65 -15.94
N LEU A 144 9.97 -0.55 -16.98
CA LEU A 144 9.97 -1.54 -18.06
C LEU A 144 11.08 -1.19 -19.07
N GLU A 145 11.62 -2.20 -19.77
CA GLU A 145 12.73 -2.03 -20.74
C GLU A 145 12.42 -1.03 -21.86
N GLY A 146 11.15 -0.79 -22.15
CA GLY A 146 10.75 0.15 -23.19
C GLY A 146 9.23 0.27 -23.29
N ARG A 147 8.77 1.17 -24.16
CA ARG A 147 7.36 1.42 -24.40
C ARG A 147 6.69 0.14 -24.95
N GLY A 148 5.64 -0.33 -24.28
CA GLY A 148 4.92 -1.57 -24.63
C GLY A 148 5.54 -2.85 -24.07
N SER A 149 6.74 -2.81 -23.49
CA SER A 149 7.34 -3.96 -22.84
C SER A 149 6.58 -4.29 -21.53
N ARG A 150 6.50 -5.60 -21.21
CA ARG A 150 6.09 -6.10 -19.89
C ARG A 150 7.29 -6.58 -19.05
N ARG A 151 8.48 -6.52 -19.63
CA ARG A 151 9.71 -7.00 -19.01
C ARG A 151 10.36 -5.89 -18.20
N PRO A 152 10.65 -6.11 -16.90
CA PRO A 152 11.36 -5.13 -16.09
C PRO A 152 12.78 -4.92 -16.65
N ALA A 153 13.26 -3.69 -16.57
CA ALA A 153 14.64 -3.35 -16.85
C ALA A 153 15.60 -4.08 -15.90
N VAL A 154 16.84 -4.19 -16.28
CA VAL A 154 17.88 -4.72 -15.41
C VAL A 154 18.28 -3.63 -14.43
N VAL A 155 18.28 -3.95 -13.15
CA VAL A 155 18.83 -3.09 -12.10
C VAL A 155 20.27 -3.50 -11.90
N SER A 156 21.19 -2.57 -12.14
CA SER A 156 22.62 -2.79 -12.02
C SER A 156 23.11 -2.58 -10.59
N GLU A 157 22.49 -1.65 -9.89
CA GLU A 157 22.82 -1.27 -8.52
C GLU A 157 21.58 -1.47 -7.64
N PRO A 158 21.47 -2.63 -6.93
CA PRO A 158 20.38 -2.83 -5.99
C PRO A 158 20.46 -1.86 -4.82
N PRO A 159 19.33 -1.56 -4.15
CA PRO A 159 19.30 -0.62 -3.03
C PRO A 159 20.32 -0.97 -1.95
N GLY A 160 21.02 0.04 -1.46
CA GLY A 160 21.95 -0.08 -0.35
C GLY A 160 21.26 -0.44 0.98
N ARG A 161 22.07 -0.74 2.00
CA ARG A 161 21.57 -1.11 3.32
C ARG A 161 20.70 -0.01 3.93
N LEU A 162 19.63 -0.41 4.61
CA LEU A 162 18.82 0.50 5.42
C LEU A 162 19.62 0.96 6.65
N PRO A 163 19.68 2.28 6.96
CA PRO A 163 20.31 2.79 8.17
C PRO A 163 19.63 2.25 9.44
N GLU A 164 20.42 2.00 10.49
CA GLU A 164 19.93 1.43 11.76
C GLU A 164 18.80 2.26 12.37
N GLY A 165 18.90 3.59 12.37
CA GLY A 165 17.84 4.46 12.88
C GLY A 165 16.48 4.33 12.18
N LEU A 166 16.44 3.81 10.94
CA LEU A 166 15.19 3.51 10.24
C LEU A 166 14.66 2.09 10.51
N SER A 167 15.49 1.22 11.09
CA SER A 167 15.10 -0.13 11.53
C SER A 167 14.56 -0.16 12.96
N GLU A 168 14.69 0.94 13.73
CA GLU A 168 14.10 1.00 15.05
C GLU A 168 12.57 0.91 14.99
N ALA A 169 11.99 0.21 15.98
CA ALA A 169 10.54 0.05 16.06
C ALA A 169 9.82 1.40 16.19
N ARG A 170 8.78 1.61 15.40
CA ARG A 170 7.92 2.81 15.42
C ARG A 170 6.46 2.42 15.53
N VAL A 171 5.70 3.14 16.34
CA VAL A 171 4.26 2.92 16.51
C VAL A 171 3.50 3.58 15.36
N CYS A 172 2.66 2.81 14.67
CA CYS A 172 1.80 3.26 13.59
C CYS A 172 0.38 3.47 14.12
N ARG A 173 -0.05 4.71 14.25
CA ARG A 173 -1.28 5.10 14.97
C ARG A 173 -2.50 5.30 14.08
N ARG A 174 -2.40 5.06 12.76
CA ARG A 174 -3.49 5.36 11.85
C ARG A 174 -3.56 4.35 10.72
N MET A 175 -4.77 3.91 10.41
CA MET A 175 -5.05 3.25 9.14
C MET A 175 -5.95 4.12 8.26
N THR A 176 -5.70 4.09 6.95
CA THR A 176 -6.35 4.95 5.99
C THR A 176 -6.91 4.14 4.83
N LEU A 177 -8.15 4.42 4.46
CA LEU A 177 -8.73 4.01 3.18
C LEU A 177 -8.27 4.98 2.10
N TYR A 178 -7.53 4.49 1.14
CA TYR A 178 -7.03 5.27 0.02
C TYR A 178 -7.75 4.97 -1.29
N ARG A 179 -7.98 6.04 -2.05
CA ARG A 179 -8.30 5.96 -3.48
C ARG A 179 -7.00 6.03 -4.29
N SER A 180 -6.80 5.04 -5.17
CA SER A 180 -5.66 5.02 -6.09
C SER A 180 -6.05 5.64 -7.43
N GLU A 181 -5.47 6.78 -7.77
CA GLU A 181 -5.60 7.46 -9.05
C GLU A 181 -4.36 7.18 -9.90
N LEU A 182 -4.56 6.65 -11.11
CA LEU A 182 -3.48 6.45 -12.06
C LEU A 182 -3.19 7.76 -12.79
N LYS A 183 -1.98 8.27 -12.63
CA LYS A 183 -1.47 9.44 -13.36
C LYS A 183 -0.29 9.03 -14.26
N SER A 184 0.03 9.84 -15.26
CA SER A 184 1.19 9.61 -16.14
C SER A 184 2.51 9.51 -15.36
N THR A 185 2.60 10.21 -14.23
CA THR A 185 3.75 10.19 -13.30
C THR A 185 3.74 9.04 -12.30
N GLY A 186 2.68 8.23 -12.24
CA GLY A 186 2.51 7.12 -11.31
C GLY A 186 1.17 7.12 -10.57
N ALA A 187 0.99 6.22 -9.63
CA ALA A 187 -0.19 6.22 -8.79
C ALA A 187 -0.11 7.34 -7.75
N ARG A 188 -1.20 8.11 -7.63
CA ARG A 188 -1.44 9.04 -6.53
C ARG A 188 -2.45 8.42 -5.59
N TYR A 189 -2.21 8.51 -4.30
CA TYR A 189 -3.12 8.00 -3.28
C TYR A 189 -3.80 9.18 -2.58
N VAL A 190 -5.13 9.17 -2.57
CA VAL A 190 -5.96 10.21 -1.96
C VAL A 190 -6.67 9.57 -0.77
N PRO A 191 -6.50 10.09 0.46
CA PRO A 191 -7.21 9.58 1.62
C PRO A 191 -8.71 9.83 1.48
N VAL A 192 -9.51 8.81 1.80
CA VAL A 192 -10.98 8.84 1.70
C VAL A 192 -11.62 8.73 3.08
N ALA A 193 -11.05 7.89 3.94
CA ALA A 193 -11.42 7.75 5.33
C ALA A 193 -10.19 7.38 6.17
N GLN A 194 -10.16 7.81 7.42
CA GLN A 194 -9.07 7.55 8.36
C GLN A 194 -9.63 7.04 9.68
N VAL A 195 -8.90 6.14 10.31
CA VAL A 195 -9.21 5.57 11.62
C VAL A 195 -7.95 5.65 12.48
N GLU A 196 -8.05 6.36 13.61
CA GLU A 196 -6.98 6.38 14.60
C GLU A 196 -7.00 5.07 15.39
N LEU A 197 -5.82 4.52 15.63
CA LEU A 197 -5.62 3.29 16.39
C LEU A 197 -5.25 3.65 17.84
N PRO A 198 -5.93 3.07 18.85
CA PRO A 198 -5.62 3.33 20.25
C PRO A 198 -4.19 2.93 20.60
N GLY A 199 -3.57 3.72 21.49
CA GLY A 199 -2.22 3.48 21.99
C GLY A 199 -2.13 2.39 23.05
#